data_abf4501453eebf4d87d362b1637d501d
#
_entry.id   abf4501453eebf4d87d362b1637d501d
#
_cell.length_a   1.000
_cell.length_b   1.000
_cell.length_c   1.000
_cell.angle_alpha   90.00
_cell.angle_beta   90.00
_cell.angle_gamma   90.00
#
_symmetry.space_group_name_H-M   'P 1'
#
loop_
_entity.id
_entity.type
_entity.pdbx_description
1 polymer ?
#
loop_
_entity_poly.entity_id
_entity_poly.type
_entity_poly.pdbx_seq_one_letter_code
_entity_poly.pdbx_strand_id
1 'polypeptide(L)'
;MASLHLLFVCGMLAVAGAAHAQSNMPGGMPPPPGMSLAESAAMRFPQRVRVGDLLGREVLRPVEGQDVLGRVRRVVRDRNGQIMVVIAFGGFLGFASRPIAVPVDAMVLLGQDMEIVAFTPKQLRQLPAFLSIGTTDVADDAIIKVGLAKPSH
;
A
#
# COMPACT_ATOMS: atom_id res chain seq x y z
N MET A 1 -2.19 27.62 68.71
CA MET A 1 -1.67 28.46 67.59
C MET A 1 -1.17 27.51 66.54
N ALA A 2 -1.98 27.23 65.52
CA ALA A 2 -1.71 26.25 64.49
C ALA A 2 -1.50 27.02 63.17
N SER A 3 -0.33 26.93 62.59
CA SER A 3 -0.02 27.47 61.27
C SER A 3 -0.22 26.39 60.25
N LEU A 4 -1.20 26.60 59.39
CA LEU A 4 -1.58 25.76 58.28
C LEU A 4 -0.73 26.17 57.05
N HIS A 5 0.17 25.31 56.62
CA HIS A 5 0.94 25.53 55.39
C HIS A 5 0.18 24.83 54.20
N LEU A 6 -0.36 25.61 53.34
CA LEU A 6 -1.00 25.18 52.11
C LEU A 6 0.06 25.01 51.02
N LEU A 7 0.44 23.77 50.69
CA LEU A 7 1.32 23.46 49.61
C LEU A 7 0.50 23.39 48.30
N PHE A 8 0.75 24.36 47.43
CA PHE A 8 0.21 24.41 46.09
C PHE A 8 1.11 23.56 45.15
N VAL A 9 0.67 22.39 44.82
CA VAL A 9 1.36 21.54 43.81
C VAL A 9 0.86 21.94 42.45
N CYS A 10 1.69 22.67 41.72
CA CYS A 10 1.46 23.04 40.31
C CYS A 10 1.82 21.84 39.44
N GLY A 11 0.80 21.12 38.97
CA GLY A 11 0.99 20.00 38.01
C GLY A 11 1.25 20.56 36.62
N MET A 12 2.49 20.47 36.14
CA MET A 12 2.81 20.68 34.72
C MET A 12 2.33 19.46 33.92
N LEU A 13 1.27 19.64 33.14
CA LEU A 13 0.92 18.72 32.05
C LEU A 13 1.92 18.94 30.91
N ALA A 14 2.85 18.02 30.77
CA ALA A 14 3.67 17.92 29.58
C ALA A 14 2.82 17.31 28.44
N VAL A 15 2.34 18.12 27.54
CA VAL A 15 1.76 17.66 26.27
C VAL A 15 2.91 17.18 25.39
N ALA A 16 3.14 15.89 25.35
CA ALA A 16 4.05 15.27 24.39
C ALA A 16 3.40 15.37 22.98
N GLY A 17 3.77 16.39 22.24
CA GLY A 17 3.47 16.51 20.82
C GLY A 17 4.15 15.38 20.07
N ALA A 18 3.38 14.40 19.61
CA ALA A 18 3.86 13.41 18.66
C ALA A 18 4.14 14.12 17.33
N ALA A 19 5.40 14.42 17.08
CA ALA A 19 5.86 14.89 15.79
C ALA A 19 5.68 13.74 14.79
N HIS A 20 4.61 13.78 14.00
CA HIS A 20 4.43 12.93 12.84
C HIS A 20 5.44 13.39 11.80
N ALA A 21 6.52 12.64 11.64
CA ALA A 21 7.44 12.82 10.54
C ALA A 21 6.66 12.54 9.24
N GLN A 22 6.21 13.59 8.57
CA GLN A 22 5.68 13.51 7.22
C GLN A 22 6.87 13.18 6.31
N SER A 23 6.93 11.93 5.89
CA SER A 23 7.86 11.53 4.84
C SER A 23 7.37 12.16 3.55
N ASN A 24 8.01 13.25 3.13
CA ASN A 24 7.85 13.80 1.78
C ASN A 24 8.38 12.77 0.78
N MET A 25 7.53 11.84 0.35
CA MET A 25 7.82 10.98 -0.79
C MET A 25 7.04 11.50 -1.99
N PRO A 26 7.72 11.89 -3.07
CA PRO A 26 7.05 12.11 -4.36
C PRO A 26 6.44 10.78 -4.82
N GLY A 27 5.15 10.76 -5.09
CA GLY A 27 4.47 9.65 -5.75
C GLY A 27 3.65 8.69 -4.90
N GLY A 28 3.92 8.53 -3.62
CA GLY A 28 3.18 7.58 -2.78
C GLY A 28 2.88 8.12 -1.39
N MET A 29 1.85 8.93 -1.24
CA MET A 29 1.38 9.28 0.09
C MET A 29 0.53 8.14 0.66
N PRO A 30 0.91 7.60 1.84
CA PRO A 30 -0.02 6.75 2.58
C PRO A 30 -1.34 7.50 2.81
N PRO A 31 -2.46 6.78 2.97
CA PRO A 31 -3.73 7.43 3.27
C PRO A 31 -3.58 8.40 4.44
N PRO A 32 -4.27 9.55 4.42
CA PRO A 32 -4.31 10.44 5.57
C PRO A 32 -4.73 9.71 6.84
N PRO A 33 -4.28 10.13 8.02
CA PRO A 33 -4.70 9.53 9.28
C PRO A 33 -6.23 9.46 9.38
N GLY A 34 -6.75 8.25 9.66
CA GLY A 34 -8.19 8.01 9.76
C GLY A 34 -8.89 7.62 8.46
N MET A 35 -8.22 7.67 7.30
CA MET A 35 -8.77 7.20 6.03
C MET A 35 -8.33 5.77 5.76
N SER A 36 -9.27 4.90 5.42
CA SER A 36 -8.96 3.53 5.01
C SER A 36 -8.30 3.50 3.63
N LEU A 37 -7.60 2.40 3.34
CA LEU A 37 -6.99 2.17 2.03
C LEU A 37 -8.04 2.19 0.90
N ALA A 38 -9.21 1.57 1.13
CA ALA A 38 -10.31 1.53 0.19
C ALA A 38 -10.89 2.93 -0.10
N GLU A 39 -11.08 3.77 0.92
CA GLU A 39 -11.51 5.15 0.74
C GLU A 39 -10.51 5.97 -0.05
N SER A 40 -9.21 5.81 0.27
CA SER A 40 -8.14 6.45 -0.50
C SER A 40 -8.12 6.00 -1.96
N ALA A 41 -8.33 4.70 -2.21
CA ALA A 41 -8.39 4.15 -3.57
C ALA A 41 -9.61 4.67 -4.35
N ALA A 42 -10.77 4.82 -3.70
CA ALA A 42 -11.99 5.34 -4.33
C ALA A 42 -11.83 6.78 -4.86
N MET A 43 -10.91 7.56 -4.27
CA MET A 43 -10.58 8.92 -4.72
C MET A 43 -9.65 8.98 -5.94
N ARG A 44 -9.15 7.84 -6.42
CA ARG A 44 -8.17 7.75 -7.50
C ARG A 44 -8.81 7.31 -8.81
N PHE A 45 -9.71 7.99 -9.40
CA PHE A 45 -10.29 7.69 -10.73
C PHE A 45 -10.25 6.18 -11.09
N PRO A 46 -11.11 5.35 -10.50
CA PRO A 46 -11.03 3.90 -10.69
C PRO A 46 -11.33 3.52 -12.14
N GLN A 47 -10.44 2.73 -12.73
CA GLN A 47 -10.58 2.17 -14.06
C GLN A 47 -11.06 0.72 -13.97
N ARG A 48 -11.91 0.34 -14.90
CA ARG A 48 -12.33 -1.05 -15.08
C ARG A 48 -11.27 -1.77 -15.90
N VAL A 49 -10.67 -2.80 -15.35
CA VAL A 49 -9.57 -3.54 -15.97
C VAL A 49 -9.87 -5.02 -15.92
N ARG A 50 -9.60 -5.72 -17.00
CA ARG A 50 -9.66 -7.18 -17.03
C ARG A 50 -8.45 -7.74 -16.28
N VAL A 51 -8.65 -8.75 -15.46
CA VAL A 51 -7.58 -9.37 -14.67
C VAL A 51 -6.44 -9.88 -15.56
N GLY A 52 -6.76 -10.53 -16.67
CA GLY A 52 -5.75 -11.02 -17.62
C GLY A 52 -4.83 -9.92 -18.16
N ASP A 53 -5.34 -8.70 -18.29
CA ASP A 53 -4.55 -7.55 -18.76
C ASP A 53 -3.56 -7.03 -17.69
N LEU A 54 -3.69 -7.47 -16.45
CA LEU A 54 -2.75 -7.15 -15.38
C LEU A 54 -1.60 -8.15 -15.26
N LEU A 55 -1.83 -9.39 -15.68
CA LEU A 55 -0.84 -10.45 -15.56
C LEU A 55 0.43 -10.12 -16.35
N GLY A 56 1.58 -10.32 -15.73
CA GLY A 56 2.89 -10.05 -16.32
C GLY A 56 3.32 -8.59 -16.32
N ARG A 57 2.43 -7.62 -15.99
CA ARG A 57 2.82 -6.21 -15.89
C ARG A 57 3.92 -6.02 -14.85
N GLU A 58 4.82 -5.09 -15.12
CA GLU A 58 5.80 -4.66 -14.14
C GLU A 58 5.13 -3.88 -13.01
N VAL A 59 5.67 -4.07 -11.82
CA VAL A 59 5.21 -3.35 -10.63
C VAL A 59 6.35 -2.45 -10.17
N LEU A 60 6.09 -1.17 -10.20
CA LEU A 60 7.07 -0.12 -9.95
C LEU A 60 6.94 0.42 -8.52
N ARG A 61 8.03 0.96 -8.03
CA ARG A 61 8.08 1.74 -6.80
C ARG A 61 7.76 3.20 -7.11
N PRO A 62 6.98 3.91 -6.24
CA PRO A 62 6.68 5.33 -6.43
C PRO A 62 7.88 6.19 -6.08
N VAL A 63 8.85 6.29 -6.96
CA VAL A 63 10.02 7.17 -6.85
C VAL A 63 10.50 7.58 -8.23
N GLU A 64 11.25 8.65 -8.30
CA GLU A 64 11.83 9.19 -9.53
C GLU A 64 12.67 8.18 -10.34
N GLY A 65 13.13 7.09 -9.72
CA GLY A 65 13.90 6.05 -10.38
C GLY A 65 13.06 4.93 -11.03
N GLN A 66 11.75 4.88 -10.81
CA GLN A 66 10.85 3.83 -11.32
C GLN A 66 11.42 2.40 -11.20
N ASP A 67 12.05 2.10 -10.06
CA ASP A 67 12.61 0.78 -9.84
C ASP A 67 11.54 -0.31 -9.94
N VAL A 68 11.79 -1.33 -10.74
CA VAL A 68 10.93 -2.49 -10.86
C VAL A 68 11.03 -3.33 -9.59
N LEU A 69 9.91 -3.45 -8.87
CA LEU A 69 9.80 -4.27 -7.67
C LEU A 69 9.55 -5.74 -7.98
N GLY A 70 8.95 -6.01 -9.13
CA GLY A 70 8.58 -7.34 -9.57
C GLY A 70 7.53 -7.32 -10.67
N ARG A 71 6.85 -8.46 -10.87
CA ARG A 71 5.80 -8.61 -11.89
C ARG A 71 4.55 -9.24 -11.29
N VAL A 72 3.39 -8.83 -11.80
CA VAL A 72 2.10 -9.44 -11.44
C VAL A 72 2.09 -10.89 -11.88
N ARG A 73 1.79 -11.80 -10.96
CA ARG A 73 1.69 -13.24 -11.21
C ARG A 73 0.27 -13.75 -11.15
N ARG A 74 -0.50 -13.25 -10.21
CA ARG A 74 -1.88 -13.70 -9.97
C ARG A 74 -2.69 -12.55 -9.37
N VAL A 75 -3.99 -12.61 -9.56
CA VAL A 75 -4.96 -11.81 -8.81
C VAL A 75 -5.85 -12.76 -8.04
N VAL A 76 -5.97 -12.56 -6.75
CA VAL A 76 -6.73 -13.44 -5.87
C VAL A 76 -7.72 -12.63 -5.03
N ARG A 77 -8.73 -13.31 -4.53
CA ARG A 77 -9.67 -12.78 -3.54
C ARG A 77 -9.39 -13.46 -2.21
N ASP A 78 -9.22 -12.68 -1.15
CA ASP A 78 -9.06 -13.21 0.20
C ASP A 78 -10.41 -13.61 0.83
N ARG A 79 -10.38 -14.13 2.06
CA ARG A 79 -11.58 -14.55 2.80
C ARG A 79 -12.55 -13.40 3.11
N ASN A 80 -12.04 -12.17 3.13
CA ASN A 80 -12.83 -10.96 3.39
C ASN A 80 -13.40 -10.35 2.10
N GLY A 81 -13.16 -10.99 0.95
CA GLY A 81 -13.59 -10.51 -0.36
C GLY A 81 -12.67 -9.46 -0.97
N GLN A 82 -11.55 -9.12 -0.31
CA GLN A 82 -10.60 -8.13 -0.80
C GLN A 82 -9.81 -8.70 -1.99
N ILE A 83 -9.62 -7.87 -3.01
CA ILE A 83 -8.79 -8.22 -4.17
C ILE A 83 -7.32 -7.95 -3.84
N MET A 84 -6.51 -8.99 -3.99
CA MET A 84 -5.08 -8.94 -3.76
C MET A 84 -4.34 -9.24 -5.07
N VAL A 85 -3.30 -8.48 -5.34
CA VAL A 85 -2.38 -8.72 -6.46
C VAL A 85 -1.14 -9.42 -5.92
N VAL A 86 -0.89 -10.61 -6.42
CA VAL A 86 0.31 -11.38 -6.05
C VAL A 86 1.42 -11.02 -7.02
N ILE A 87 2.51 -10.49 -6.50
CA ILE A 87 3.69 -10.09 -7.27
C ILE A 87 4.90 -10.95 -6.91
N ALA A 88 5.72 -11.25 -7.91
CA ALA A 88 7.05 -11.83 -7.70
C ALA A 88 7.99 -10.71 -7.27
N PHE A 89 8.09 -10.48 -5.96
CA PHE A 89 8.81 -9.36 -5.36
C PHE A 89 10.30 -9.66 -5.23
N GLY A 90 11.13 -8.72 -5.66
CA GLY A 90 12.58 -8.83 -5.60
C GLY A 90 13.14 -9.83 -6.61
N GLY A 91 14.36 -10.29 -6.37
CA GLY A 91 15.09 -11.19 -7.25
C GLY A 91 15.87 -10.46 -8.35
N PHE A 92 16.88 -11.15 -8.89
CA PHE A 92 17.65 -10.68 -10.03
C PHE A 92 17.26 -11.53 -11.25
N LEU A 93 16.83 -10.88 -12.33
CA LEU A 93 16.37 -11.55 -13.56
C LEU A 93 15.30 -12.65 -13.31
N GLY A 94 14.45 -12.48 -12.30
CA GLY A 94 13.41 -13.44 -11.95
C GLY A 94 13.86 -14.60 -11.04
N PHE A 95 15.15 -14.69 -10.74
CA PHE A 95 15.68 -15.68 -9.79
C PHE A 95 15.57 -15.16 -8.35
N ALA A 96 15.23 -16.05 -7.42
CA ALA A 96 15.08 -15.77 -5.99
C ALA A 96 14.01 -14.71 -5.67
N SER A 97 13.03 -14.50 -6.53
CA SER A 97 11.88 -13.66 -6.21
C SER A 97 10.98 -14.36 -5.17
N ARG A 98 10.39 -13.55 -4.30
CA ARG A 98 9.44 -14.01 -3.28
C ARG A 98 8.04 -13.53 -3.63
N PRO A 99 7.03 -14.42 -3.70
CA PRO A 99 5.66 -13.96 -3.92
C PRO A 99 5.17 -13.20 -2.68
N ILE A 100 4.63 -12.01 -2.87
CA ILE A 100 3.90 -11.25 -1.84
C ILE A 100 2.54 -10.84 -2.38
N ALA A 101 1.55 -10.72 -1.51
CA ALA A 101 0.22 -10.23 -1.88
C ALA A 101 0.04 -8.78 -1.41
N VAL A 102 -0.38 -7.93 -2.32
CA VAL A 102 -0.61 -6.50 -2.08
C VAL A 102 -2.08 -6.21 -2.41
N PRO A 103 -2.83 -5.51 -1.53
CA PRO A 103 -4.19 -5.08 -1.86
C PRO A 103 -4.21 -4.26 -3.14
N VAL A 104 -5.18 -4.51 -4.03
CA VAL A 104 -5.32 -3.73 -5.25
C VAL A 104 -5.53 -2.24 -4.96
N ASP A 105 -6.16 -1.93 -3.84
CA ASP A 105 -6.39 -0.56 -3.35
C ASP A 105 -5.09 0.20 -3.01
N ALA A 106 -3.98 -0.53 -2.83
CA ALA A 106 -2.65 0.05 -2.62
C ALA A 106 -1.90 0.32 -3.92
N MET A 107 -2.52 0.03 -5.06
CA MET A 107 -1.88 0.08 -6.37
C MET A 107 -2.64 1.00 -7.33
N VAL A 108 -1.94 1.48 -8.34
CA VAL A 108 -2.50 2.26 -9.44
C VAL A 108 -1.96 1.77 -10.77
N LEU A 109 -2.70 2.04 -11.85
CA LEU A 109 -2.22 1.84 -13.22
C LEU A 109 -1.32 3.02 -13.62
N LEU A 110 -0.20 2.71 -14.23
CA LEU A 110 0.74 3.68 -14.80
C LEU A 110 1.10 3.22 -16.22
N GLY A 111 0.31 3.64 -17.20
CA GLY A 111 0.46 3.15 -18.57
C GLY A 111 0.32 1.64 -18.68
N GLN A 112 1.39 0.96 -19.11
CA GLN A 112 1.45 -0.51 -19.23
C GLN A 112 1.85 -1.20 -17.93
N ASP A 113 2.23 -0.45 -16.91
CA ASP A 113 2.74 -0.95 -15.64
C ASP A 113 1.74 -0.71 -14.52
N MET A 114 2.10 -1.17 -13.33
CA MET A 114 1.41 -0.86 -12.08
C MET A 114 2.39 -0.21 -11.10
N GLU A 115 1.88 0.63 -10.24
CA GLU A 115 2.68 1.29 -9.20
C GLU A 115 2.08 1.01 -7.83
N ILE A 116 2.92 0.71 -6.82
CA ILE A 116 2.48 0.58 -5.43
C ILE A 116 2.59 1.94 -4.76
N VAL A 117 1.46 2.53 -4.38
CA VAL A 117 1.40 3.89 -3.84
C VAL A 117 1.17 3.98 -2.33
N ALA A 118 0.75 2.89 -1.68
CA ALA A 118 0.40 2.91 -0.26
C ALA A 118 1.39 2.18 0.66
N PHE A 119 2.44 1.57 0.11
CA PHE A 119 3.47 0.88 0.89
C PHE A 119 4.87 1.41 0.57
N THR A 120 5.67 1.59 1.60
CA THR A 120 7.10 1.87 1.44
C THR A 120 7.86 0.59 1.08
N PRO A 121 9.05 0.67 0.46
CA PRO A 121 9.89 -0.49 0.19
C PRO A 121 10.23 -1.30 1.45
N LYS A 122 10.36 -0.63 2.60
CA LYS A 122 10.60 -1.29 3.89
C LYS A 122 9.40 -2.14 4.29
N GLN A 123 8.18 -1.61 4.18
CA GLN A 123 6.96 -2.35 4.49
C GLN A 123 6.77 -3.54 3.56
N LEU A 124 7.03 -3.38 2.25
CA LEU A 124 6.94 -4.47 1.28
C LEU A 124 7.91 -5.62 1.60
N ARG A 125 9.13 -5.30 2.06
CA ARG A 125 10.08 -6.33 2.50
C ARG A 125 9.61 -7.09 3.74
N GLN A 126 8.79 -6.48 4.58
CA GLN A 126 8.25 -7.07 5.81
C GLN A 126 6.98 -7.90 5.57
N LEU A 127 6.34 -7.78 4.39
CA LEU A 127 5.19 -8.61 4.07
C LEU A 127 5.60 -10.09 4.07
N PRO A 128 4.76 -10.99 4.59
CA PRO A 128 5.03 -12.43 4.53
C PRO A 128 5.03 -12.92 3.08
N ALA A 129 5.69 -14.04 2.83
CA ALA A 129 5.55 -14.74 1.56
C ALA A 129 4.09 -15.15 1.38
N PHE A 130 3.54 -14.92 0.19
CA PHE A 130 2.17 -15.28 -0.12
C PHE A 130 2.00 -16.81 -0.12
N LEU A 131 0.98 -17.26 0.59
CA LEU A 131 0.49 -18.63 0.57
C LEU A 131 -0.96 -18.61 0.07
N SER A 132 -1.31 -19.52 -0.82
CA SER A 132 -2.66 -19.58 -1.43
C SER A 132 -3.77 -20.04 -0.45
N ILE A 133 -3.43 -20.30 0.80
CA ILE A 133 -4.38 -20.77 1.82
C ILE A 133 -5.41 -19.68 2.11
N GLY A 134 -6.68 -20.03 1.88
CA GLY A 134 -7.81 -19.10 2.15
C GLY A 134 -7.95 -17.98 1.12
N THR A 135 -7.41 -18.16 -0.07
CA THR A 135 -7.63 -17.27 -1.21
C THR A 135 -8.22 -18.06 -2.38
N THR A 136 -8.94 -17.35 -3.25
CA THR A 136 -9.47 -17.87 -4.51
C THR A 136 -8.93 -17.05 -5.66
N ASP A 137 -8.50 -17.69 -6.73
CA ASP A 137 -8.09 -16.97 -7.94
C ASP A 137 -9.26 -16.20 -8.55
N VAL A 138 -8.99 -15.00 -8.99
CA VAL A 138 -9.92 -14.22 -9.79
C VAL A 138 -9.70 -14.59 -11.26
N ALA A 139 -10.76 -14.96 -11.97
CA ALA A 139 -10.67 -15.38 -13.36
C ALA A 139 -10.09 -14.27 -14.25
N ASP A 140 -9.35 -14.65 -15.29
CA ASP A 140 -8.65 -13.71 -16.18
C ASP A 140 -9.60 -12.78 -16.94
N ASP A 141 -10.82 -13.23 -17.21
CA ASP A 141 -11.89 -12.45 -17.89
C ASP A 141 -12.66 -11.55 -16.91
N ALA A 142 -12.48 -11.73 -15.61
CA ALA A 142 -13.13 -10.90 -14.61
C ALA A 142 -12.65 -9.45 -14.70
N ILE A 143 -13.58 -8.53 -14.42
CA ILE A 143 -13.29 -7.09 -14.40
C ILE A 143 -13.21 -6.62 -12.95
N ILE A 144 -12.10 -6.00 -12.62
CA ILE A 144 -11.87 -5.36 -11.31
C ILE A 144 -11.66 -3.86 -11.49
N LYS A 145 -11.75 -3.12 -10.40
CA LYS A 145 -11.44 -1.68 -10.37
C LYS A 145 -10.03 -1.46 -9.87
N VAL A 146 -9.25 -0.67 -10.59
CA VAL A 146 -7.89 -0.26 -10.21
C VAL A 146 -7.78 1.25 -10.34
N GLY A 147 -7.20 1.94 -9.39
CA GLY A 147 -6.98 3.38 -9.46
C GLY A 147 -6.03 3.74 -10.60
N LEU A 148 -6.19 4.94 -11.19
CA LEU A 148 -5.24 5.49 -12.15
C LEU A 148 -4.23 6.38 -11.44
N ALA A 149 -2.97 6.30 -11.83
CA ALA A 149 -1.94 7.23 -11.36
C ALA A 149 -2.31 8.66 -11.80
N LYS A 150 -2.19 9.63 -10.89
CA LYS A 150 -2.34 11.03 -11.27
C LYS A 150 -1.11 11.43 -12.10
N PRO A 151 -1.30 12.11 -13.25
CA PRO A 151 -0.15 12.69 -13.96
C PRO A 151 0.57 13.65 -13.01
N SER A 152 1.89 13.51 -12.87
CA SER A 152 2.73 14.52 -12.24
C SER A 152 2.86 15.69 -13.23
N HIS A 153 2.33 16.84 -12.86
CA HIS A 153 2.55 18.09 -13.57
C HIS A 153 3.80 18.79 -13.03
#